data_6a193bcd1f5f6535ef98218322509419
#
_entry.id   6a193bcd1f5f6535ef98218322509419
#
_cell.length_a   1.000
_cell.length_b   1.000
_cell.length_c   1.000
_cell.angle_alpha   90.00
_cell.angle_beta   90.00
_cell.angle_gamma   90.00
#
_symmetry.space_group_name_H-M   'P 1'
#
loop_
_entity.id
_entity.type
_entity.pdbx_description
1 polymer ?
#
loop_
_entity_poly.entity_id
_entity_poly.type
_entity_poly.pdbx_seq_one_letter_code
_entity_poly.pdbx_strand_id
1 'polypeptide(L)'
;MQPRIPLPVLDVPANPALEPARRGYRDRVLFVYPAGATYALRHAQPADAPAIHAQLETYVAEGRVLPRTLDQVYRSIRDFIVAVDGERIVGCGALRIYTDTLAEIGALAVVRDWHGRGVGGRIVEALKLEARILAIQRVFALTLEDRFFHKLGFRSVTIDEFPEKIARDCASCARRAGCIEIAVVHEVAYDVQYTRRA
;
A
#
# COMPACT_ATOMS: atom_id res chain seq x y z
N MET A 1 15.68 -31.70 -1.64
CA MET A 1 14.79 -31.21 -2.72
C MET A 1 13.42 -31.05 -2.08
N GLN A 2 13.07 -29.83 -1.62
CA GLN A 2 11.80 -29.57 -0.95
C GLN A 2 10.68 -29.42 -1.98
N PRO A 3 9.48 -29.96 -1.75
CA PRO A 3 8.37 -29.82 -2.68
C PRO A 3 7.90 -28.36 -2.72
N ARG A 4 7.74 -27.83 -3.94
CA ARG A 4 7.13 -26.52 -4.17
C ARG A 4 5.65 -26.60 -3.79
N ILE A 5 5.25 -25.83 -2.78
CA ILE A 5 3.85 -25.63 -2.42
C ILE A 5 3.21 -24.79 -3.52
N PRO A 6 2.18 -25.26 -4.23
CA PRO A 6 1.46 -24.43 -5.19
C PRO A 6 0.67 -23.35 -4.43
N LEU A 7 0.88 -22.09 -4.80
CA LEU A 7 0.06 -20.99 -4.31
C LEU A 7 -1.41 -21.22 -4.75
N PRO A 8 -2.39 -20.94 -3.87
CA PRO A 8 -3.80 -21.03 -4.26
C PRO A 8 -4.08 -20.04 -5.38
N VAL A 9 -4.51 -20.56 -6.52
CA VAL A 9 -5.10 -19.75 -7.60
C VAL A 9 -6.46 -19.30 -7.09
N LEU A 10 -6.58 -18.01 -6.75
CA LEU A 10 -7.88 -17.40 -6.53
C LEU A 10 -8.59 -17.37 -7.89
N ASP A 11 -9.63 -18.17 -8.06
CA ASP A 11 -10.55 -18.13 -9.20
C ASP A 11 -11.32 -16.80 -9.14
N VAL A 12 -10.77 -15.78 -9.80
CA VAL A 12 -11.45 -14.50 -10.00
C VAL A 12 -12.20 -14.62 -11.34
N PRO A 13 -13.54 -14.46 -11.37
CA PRO A 13 -14.28 -14.57 -12.61
C PRO A 13 -13.74 -13.53 -13.62
N ALA A 14 -13.37 -14.01 -14.81
CA ALA A 14 -12.90 -13.18 -15.90
C ALA A 14 -13.94 -12.12 -16.26
N ASN A 15 -13.56 -10.85 -16.17
CA ASN A 15 -14.37 -9.77 -16.75
C ASN A 15 -13.97 -9.63 -18.23
N PRO A 16 -14.84 -10.00 -19.20
CA PRO A 16 -14.50 -9.99 -20.62
C PRO A 16 -14.24 -8.59 -21.20
N ALA A 17 -14.56 -7.52 -20.46
CA ALA A 17 -14.28 -6.14 -20.86
C ALA A 17 -12.83 -5.69 -20.60
N LEU A 18 -12.02 -6.54 -19.95
CA LEU A 18 -10.64 -6.25 -19.55
C LEU A 18 -9.71 -7.39 -19.95
N GLU A 19 -9.72 -7.78 -21.24
CA GLU A 19 -8.69 -8.70 -21.75
C GLU A 19 -7.31 -8.04 -21.58
N PRO A 20 -6.39 -8.64 -20.79
CA PRO A 20 -5.04 -8.11 -20.68
C PRO A 20 -4.36 -8.32 -22.04
N ALA A 21 -3.80 -7.24 -22.58
CA ALA A 21 -2.93 -7.31 -23.74
C ALA A 21 -1.84 -8.35 -23.46
N ARG A 22 -1.84 -9.45 -24.19
CA ARG A 22 -0.91 -10.58 -24.11
C ARG A 22 0.51 -10.09 -24.40
N ARG A 23 1.29 -9.78 -23.37
CA ARG A 23 2.76 -9.74 -23.47
C ARG A 23 3.35 -10.19 -22.13
N GLY A 24 3.96 -11.37 -22.13
CA GLY A 24 4.78 -12.07 -21.19
C GLY A 24 5.10 -11.43 -19.83
N TYR A 25 5.42 -12.19 -18.78
CA TYR A 25 5.80 -11.83 -17.41
C TYR A 25 4.88 -10.85 -16.63
N ARG A 26 4.05 -10.06 -17.31
CA ARG A 26 3.04 -9.16 -16.71
C ARG A 26 1.89 -9.90 -16.02
N ASP A 27 1.75 -11.21 -16.27
CA ASP A 27 0.60 -12.03 -15.83
C ASP A 27 0.68 -12.54 -14.38
N ARG A 28 1.70 -12.14 -13.61
CA ARG A 28 1.82 -12.51 -12.19
C ARG A 28 1.48 -11.37 -11.23
N VAL A 29 0.78 -10.37 -11.70
CA VAL A 29 0.31 -9.29 -10.86
C VAL A 29 -1.06 -9.70 -10.31
N LEU A 30 -1.18 -9.75 -8.98
CA LEU A 30 -2.47 -9.90 -8.31
C LEU A 30 -3.33 -8.68 -8.65
N PHE A 31 -4.15 -8.78 -9.69
CA PHE A 31 -5.14 -7.77 -10.01
C PHE A 31 -6.31 -7.93 -9.04
N VAL A 32 -6.41 -7.03 -8.08
CA VAL A 32 -7.65 -6.87 -7.33
C VAL A 32 -8.51 -5.88 -8.11
N TYR A 33 -9.49 -6.40 -8.85
CA TYR A 33 -10.49 -5.55 -9.50
C TYR A 33 -11.62 -5.28 -8.50
N PRO A 34 -11.82 -4.05 -8.05
CA PRO A 34 -13.03 -3.73 -7.31
C PRO A 34 -14.23 -3.89 -8.27
N ALA A 35 -15.27 -4.59 -7.84
CA ALA A 35 -16.48 -4.74 -8.65
C ALA A 35 -16.99 -3.36 -9.11
N GLY A 36 -17.16 -3.17 -10.43
CA GLY A 36 -17.61 -1.92 -11.03
C GLY A 36 -16.54 -0.80 -11.16
N ALA A 37 -15.27 -1.05 -10.84
CA ALA A 37 -14.22 -0.05 -11.05
C ALA A 37 -13.71 -0.04 -12.50
N THR A 38 -13.38 1.16 -12.97
CA THR A 38 -12.75 1.38 -14.29
C THR A 38 -11.23 1.30 -14.24
N TYR A 39 -10.63 1.02 -13.08
CA TYR A 39 -9.19 0.95 -12.84
C TYR A 39 -8.80 -0.39 -12.21
N ALA A 40 -7.55 -0.78 -12.39
CA ALA A 40 -6.97 -1.98 -11.81
C ALA A 40 -5.98 -1.63 -10.70
N LEU A 41 -5.82 -2.53 -9.72
CA LEU A 41 -4.73 -2.48 -8.73
C LEU A 41 -3.67 -3.52 -9.08
N ARG A 42 -2.40 -3.15 -8.99
CA ARG A 42 -1.26 -4.04 -9.17
C ARG A 42 -0.06 -3.62 -8.36
N HIS A 43 0.89 -4.52 -8.16
CA HIS A 43 2.21 -4.13 -7.69
C HIS A 43 2.89 -3.19 -8.69
N ALA A 44 3.63 -2.22 -8.16
CA ALA A 44 4.41 -1.32 -8.99
C ALA A 44 5.59 -2.06 -9.66
N GLN A 45 5.93 -1.59 -10.84
CA GLN A 45 7.10 -2.04 -11.62
C GLN A 45 8.13 -0.91 -11.67
N PRO A 46 9.40 -1.21 -11.95
CA PRO A 46 10.44 -0.16 -12.05
C PRO A 46 10.06 0.98 -13.02
N ALA A 47 9.36 0.67 -14.11
CA ALA A 47 8.89 1.68 -15.07
C ALA A 47 7.86 2.67 -14.48
N ASP A 48 7.22 2.33 -13.36
CA ASP A 48 6.24 3.19 -12.69
C ASP A 48 6.89 4.25 -11.78
N ALA A 49 8.16 4.06 -11.40
CA ALA A 49 8.82 4.91 -10.42
C ALA A 49 8.78 6.41 -10.75
N PRO A 50 8.99 6.86 -12.01
CA PRO A 50 8.88 8.29 -12.33
C PRO A 50 7.47 8.84 -12.10
N ALA A 51 6.42 8.11 -12.47
CA ALA A 51 5.03 8.53 -12.29
C ALA A 51 4.62 8.56 -10.81
N ILE A 52 5.04 7.55 -10.02
CA ILE A 52 4.84 7.52 -8.56
C ILE A 52 5.53 8.72 -7.92
N HIS A 53 6.80 8.98 -8.28
CA HIS A 53 7.56 10.11 -7.75
C HIS A 53 6.86 11.44 -8.05
N ALA A 54 6.50 11.69 -9.32
CA ALA A 54 5.80 12.91 -9.72
C ALA A 54 4.47 13.10 -8.97
N GLN A 55 3.72 12.03 -8.75
CA GLN A 55 2.49 12.07 -7.98
C GLN A 55 2.74 12.42 -6.51
N LEU A 56 3.75 11.84 -5.87
CA LEU A 56 4.11 12.15 -4.48
C LEU A 56 4.58 13.59 -4.33
N GLU A 57 5.37 14.13 -5.27
CA GLU A 57 5.83 15.53 -5.26
C GLU A 57 4.68 16.54 -5.20
N THR A 58 3.54 16.25 -5.84
CA THR A 58 2.34 17.09 -5.73
C THR A 58 1.88 17.23 -4.27
N TYR A 59 1.93 16.16 -3.49
CA TYR A 59 1.55 16.16 -2.08
C TYR A 59 2.65 16.64 -1.15
N VAL A 60 3.91 16.54 -1.55
CA VAL A 60 5.05 17.17 -0.84
C VAL A 60 4.90 18.68 -0.86
N ALA A 61 4.57 19.28 -2.01
CA ALA A 61 4.33 20.71 -2.14
C ALA A 61 3.20 21.22 -1.24
N GLU A 62 2.21 20.37 -0.93
CA GLU A 62 1.12 20.66 -0.01
C GLU A 62 1.45 20.38 1.48
N GLY A 63 2.66 19.89 1.76
CA GLY A 63 3.05 19.51 3.11
C GLY A 63 2.41 18.23 3.64
N ARG A 64 1.75 17.44 2.80
CA ARG A 64 0.96 16.25 3.19
C ARG A 64 1.77 14.96 3.20
N VAL A 65 2.87 14.90 2.47
CA VAL A 65 3.78 13.76 2.37
C VAL A 65 5.21 14.24 2.56
N LEU A 66 6.07 13.41 3.11
CA LEU A 66 7.51 13.71 3.19
C LEU A 66 8.17 13.52 1.81
N PRO A 67 9.12 14.39 1.44
CA PRO A 67 9.81 14.28 0.16
C PRO A 67 10.59 12.97 0.05
N ARG A 68 10.63 12.43 -1.16
CA ARG A 68 11.42 11.25 -1.52
C ARG A 68 12.09 11.49 -2.85
N THR A 69 13.35 11.11 -2.97
CA THR A 69 14.04 11.14 -4.26
C THR A 69 13.53 10.03 -5.18
N LEU A 70 13.69 10.20 -6.49
CA LEU A 70 13.37 9.14 -7.45
C LEU A 70 14.15 7.85 -7.16
N ASP A 71 15.43 7.95 -6.73
CA ASP A 71 16.23 6.81 -6.31
C ASP A 71 15.62 6.06 -5.12
N GLN A 72 15.09 6.79 -4.12
CA GLN A 72 14.38 6.16 -3.00
C GLN A 72 13.11 5.44 -3.44
N VAL A 73 12.38 5.98 -4.43
CA VAL A 73 11.22 5.29 -5.01
C VAL A 73 11.65 4.01 -5.72
N TYR A 74 12.72 4.05 -6.51
CA TYR A 74 13.27 2.83 -7.16
C TYR A 74 13.66 1.76 -6.14
N ARG A 75 14.36 2.13 -5.06
CA ARG A 75 14.79 1.19 -4.02
C ARG A 75 13.62 0.52 -3.29
N SER A 76 12.51 1.22 -3.15
CA SER A 76 11.30 0.72 -2.47
C SER A 76 10.17 0.36 -3.44
N ILE A 77 10.44 0.20 -4.74
CA ILE A 77 9.41 0.02 -5.76
C ILE A 77 8.52 -1.21 -5.51
N ARG A 78 9.06 -2.23 -4.88
CA ARG A 78 8.34 -3.48 -4.57
C ARG A 78 7.34 -3.32 -3.42
N ASP A 79 7.48 -2.28 -2.61
CA ASP A 79 6.58 -1.96 -1.51
C ASP A 79 5.28 -1.32 -2.01
N PHE A 80 5.27 -0.84 -3.27
CA PHE A 80 4.16 -0.07 -3.81
C PHE A 80 3.10 -0.94 -4.49
N ILE A 81 1.83 -0.60 -4.20
CA ILE A 81 0.67 -0.93 -5.02
C ILE A 81 0.25 0.34 -5.76
N VAL A 82 -0.08 0.21 -7.03
CA VAL A 82 -0.57 1.28 -7.88
C VAL A 82 -1.98 0.99 -8.38
N ALA A 83 -2.80 2.03 -8.47
CA ALA A 83 -4.06 2.02 -9.20
C ALA A 83 -3.80 2.57 -10.61
N VAL A 84 -4.23 1.82 -11.63
CA VAL A 84 -3.98 2.16 -13.03
C VAL A 84 -5.29 2.22 -13.83
N ASP A 85 -5.48 3.30 -14.60
CA ASP A 85 -6.52 3.45 -15.60
C ASP A 85 -5.85 3.43 -16.98
N GLY A 86 -5.99 2.30 -17.68
CA GLY A 86 -5.16 2.04 -18.86
C GLY A 86 -3.66 2.03 -18.51
N GLU A 87 -2.90 2.96 -19.07
CA GLU A 87 -1.47 3.15 -18.79
C GLU A 87 -1.18 4.21 -17.70
N ARG A 88 -2.19 4.98 -17.30
CA ARG A 88 -2.05 6.07 -16.35
C ARG A 88 -2.11 5.57 -14.91
N ILE A 89 -1.10 5.90 -14.09
CA ILE A 89 -1.18 5.72 -12.64
C ILE A 89 -2.09 6.81 -12.06
N VAL A 90 -3.17 6.38 -11.40
CA VAL A 90 -4.16 7.28 -10.78
C VAL A 90 -4.09 7.27 -9.26
N GLY A 91 -3.32 6.37 -8.69
CA GLY A 91 -3.05 6.33 -7.25
C GLY A 91 -1.91 5.38 -6.92
N CYS A 92 -1.28 5.59 -5.77
CA CYS A 92 -0.24 4.71 -5.23
C CYS A 92 -0.31 4.66 -3.71
N GLY A 93 0.28 3.62 -3.12
CA GLY A 93 0.52 3.46 -1.69
C GLY A 93 1.56 2.38 -1.47
N ALA A 94 2.26 2.41 -0.34
CA ALA A 94 3.34 1.47 -0.04
C ALA A 94 3.11 0.77 1.30
N LEU A 95 3.50 -0.51 1.38
CA LEU A 95 3.59 -1.29 2.61
C LEU A 95 5.07 -1.42 3.00
N ARG A 96 5.49 -0.70 4.02
CA ARG A 96 6.87 -0.72 4.50
C ARG A 96 6.99 -1.61 5.72
N ILE A 97 7.80 -2.66 5.63
CA ILE A 97 8.02 -3.62 6.72
C ILE A 97 8.97 -3.03 7.77
N TYR A 98 8.59 -3.10 9.05
CA TYR A 98 9.40 -2.70 10.20
C TYR A 98 9.96 -3.90 10.95
N THR A 99 9.11 -4.88 11.24
CA THR A 99 9.47 -6.14 11.88
C THR A 99 8.72 -7.29 11.18
N ASP A 100 8.86 -8.49 11.66
CA ASP A 100 8.11 -9.68 11.24
C ASP A 100 6.60 -9.57 11.53
N THR A 101 6.19 -8.64 12.39
CA THR A 101 4.79 -8.48 12.82
C THR A 101 4.22 -7.09 12.58
N LEU A 102 5.05 -6.10 12.17
CA LEU A 102 4.68 -4.69 12.06
C LEU A 102 5.05 -4.10 10.69
N ALA A 103 4.09 -3.44 10.04
CA ALA A 103 4.33 -2.68 8.82
C ALA A 103 3.61 -1.33 8.83
N GLU A 104 4.10 -0.38 8.04
CA GLU A 104 3.52 0.94 7.81
C GLU A 104 2.88 1.02 6.42
N ILE A 105 1.64 1.51 6.38
CA ILE A 105 1.03 1.99 5.14
C ILE A 105 1.39 3.46 5.00
N GLY A 106 2.17 3.78 3.97
CA GLY A 106 2.63 5.13 3.71
C GLY A 106 2.63 5.48 2.23
N ALA A 107 3.08 6.69 1.90
CA ALA A 107 3.12 7.19 0.51
C ALA A 107 1.79 7.02 -0.24
N LEU A 108 0.66 7.12 0.48
CA LEU A 108 -0.67 7.02 -0.10
C LEU A 108 -1.00 8.34 -0.81
N ALA A 109 -1.20 8.27 -2.12
CA ALA A 109 -1.55 9.40 -2.95
C ALA A 109 -2.51 8.96 -4.06
N VAL A 110 -3.49 9.83 -4.39
CA VAL A 110 -4.45 9.62 -5.48
C VAL A 110 -4.52 10.91 -6.30
N VAL A 111 -4.43 10.85 -7.61
CA VAL A 111 -4.54 12.05 -8.45
C VAL A 111 -5.89 12.75 -8.22
N ARG A 112 -5.93 14.10 -8.28
CA ARG A 112 -7.08 14.90 -7.84
C ARG A 112 -8.39 14.57 -8.56
N ASP A 113 -8.32 14.35 -9.87
CA ASP A 113 -9.48 14.00 -10.70
C ASP A 113 -10.05 12.60 -10.40
N TRP A 114 -9.37 11.84 -9.55
CA TRP A 114 -9.81 10.52 -9.04
C TRP A 114 -10.22 10.53 -7.57
N HIS A 115 -10.21 11.69 -6.91
CA HIS A 115 -10.72 11.77 -5.55
C HIS A 115 -12.22 11.47 -5.48
N GLY A 116 -12.69 10.98 -4.34
CA GLY A 116 -14.11 10.62 -4.13
C GLY A 116 -14.56 9.32 -4.81
N ARG A 117 -13.69 8.67 -5.62
CA ARG A 117 -14.00 7.43 -6.33
C ARG A 117 -13.57 6.16 -5.57
N GLY A 118 -13.15 6.29 -4.31
CA GLY A 118 -12.76 5.16 -3.46
C GLY A 118 -11.38 4.56 -3.74
N VAL A 119 -10.58 5.14 -4.66
CA VAL A 119 -9.26 4.61 -5.07
C VAL A 119 -8.31 4.44 -3.87
N GLY A 120 -8.18 5.48 -3.02
CA GLY A 120 -7.30 5.41 -1.85
C GLY A 120 -7.71 4.30 -0.87
N GLY A 121 -9.01 4.14 -0.62
CA GLY A 121 -9.51 3.05 0.23
C GLY A 121 -9.18 1.68 -0.33
N ARG A 122 -9.32 1.49 -1.64
CA ARG A 122 -8.98 0.21 -2.30
C ARG A 122 -7.49 -0.10 -2.26
N ILE A 123 -6.63 0.92 -2.41
CA ILE A 123 -5.18 0.74 -2.24
C ILE A 123 -4.88 0.28 -0.80
N VAL A 124 -5.47 0.92 0.23
CA VAL A 124 -5.27 0.52 1.63
C VAL A 124 -5.75 -0.91 1.87
N GLU A 125 -6.92 -1.31 1.35
CA GLU A 125 -7.40 -2.70 1.48
C GLU A 125 -6.46 -3.70 0.81
N ALA A 126 -5.89 -3.37 -0.36
CA ALA A 126 -4.91 -4.22 -1.02
C ALA A 126 -3.61 -4.35 -0.21
N LEU A 127 -3.13 -3.26 0.42
CA LEU A 127 -1.95 -3.28 1.30
C LEU A 127 -2.22 -4.07 2.59
N LYS A 128 -3.44 -4.01 3.15
CA LYS A 128 -3.86 -4.87 4.28
C LYS A 128 -3.86 -6.35 3.89
N LEU A 129 -4.33 -6.66 2.67
CA LEU A 129 -4.29 -8.03 2.16
C LEU A 129 -2.85 -8.52 1.98
N GLU A 130 -1.96 -7.68 1.45
CA GLU A 130 -0.54 -8.00 1.34
C GLU A 130 0.10 -8.23 2.72
N ALA A 131 -0.18 -7.37 3.70
CA ALA A 131 0.26 -7.55 5.07
C ALA A 131 -0.19 -8.90 5.64
N ARG A 132 -1.45 -9.29 5.37
CA ARG A 132 -1.98 -10.61 5.76
C ARG A 132 -1.23 -11.77 5.11
N ILE A 133 -0.93 -11.68 3.81
CA ILE A 133 -0.15 -12.69 3.07
C ILE A 133 1.26 -12.82 3.64
N LEU A 134 1.85 -11.72 4.08
CA LEU A 134 3.18 -11.66 4.69
C LEU A 134 3.20 -12.02 6.17
N ALA A 135 2.08 -12.43 6.74
CA ALA A 135 1.92 -12.74 8.17
C ALA A 135 2.20 -11.55 9.11
N ILE A 136 2.04 -10.31 8.63
CA ILE A 136 2.15 -9.10 9.43
C ILE A 136 0.89 -8.94 10.30
N GLN A 137 1.07 -8.83 11.60
CA GLN A 137 -0.03 -8.78 12.58
C GLN A 137 -0.65 -7.39 12.72
N ARG A 138 0.15 -6.33 12.57
CA ARG A 138 -0.27 -4.94 12.74
C ARG A 138 0.19 -4.09 11.58
N VAL A 139 -0.73 -3.33 11.02
CA VAL A 139 -0.40 -2.28 10.07
C VAL A 139 -0.77 -0.92 10.65
N PHE A 140 0.13 0.05 10.56
CA PHE A 140 -0.11 1.41 11.03
C PHE A 140 0.11 2.41 9.90
N ALA A 141 -0.35 3.64 10.12
CA ALA A 141 -0.02 4.78 9.28
C ALA A 141 0.16 6.03 10.14
N LEU A 142 0.99 6.97 9.69
CA LEU A 142 1.00 8.34 10.18
C LEU A 142 0.27 9.21 9.17
N THR A 143 -0.74 9.96 9.61
CA THR A 143 -1.67 10.63 8.71
C THR A 143 -2.19 11.96 9.25
N LEU A 144 -2.56 12.85 8.32
CA LEU A 144 -3.36 14.05 8.61
C LEU A 144 -4.87 13.79 8.41
N GLU A 145 -5.24 12.57 7.95
CA GLU A 145 -6.60 12.19 7.55
C GLU A 145 -7.05 10.94 8.33
N ASP A 146 -7.04 11.01 9.66
CA ASP A 146 -7.43 9.90 10.54
C ASP A 146 -8.84 9.37 10.25
N ARG A 147 -9.79 10.26 9.94
CA ARG A 147 -11.18 9.89 9.59
C ARG A 147 -11.27 9.00 8.36
N PHE A 148 -10.34 9.17 7.40
CA PHE A 148 -10.26 8.30 6.23
C PHE A 148 -9.86 6.87 6.66
N PHE A 149 -8.86 6.75 7.51
CA PHE A 149 -8.39 5.46 8.01
C PHE A 149 -9.39 4.78 8.97
N HIS A 150 -10.11 5.57 9.80
CA HIS A 150 -11.16 5.01 10.66
C HIS A 150 -12.25 4.29 9.86
N LYS A 151 -12.65 4.82 8.69
CA LYS A 151 -13.60 4.14 7.79
C LYS A 151 -13.09 2.82 7.22
N LEU A 152 -11.78 2.58 7.27
CA LEU A 152 -11.11 1.36 6.82
C LEU A 152 -10.73 0.44 7.99
N GLY A 153 -11.30 0.67 9.18
CA GLY A 153 -11.12 -0.18 10.36
C GLY A 153 -9.84 0.06 11.15
N PHE A 154 -9.21 1.22 10.98
CA PHE A 154 -8.12 1.66 11.84
C PHE A 154 -8.67 2.39 13.08
N ARG A 155 -7.90 2.39 14.16
CA ARG A 155 -8.13 3.21 15.36
C ARG A 155 -6.95 4.15 15.59
N SER A 156 -7.19 5.33 16.14
CA SER A 156 -6.12 6.25 16.55
C SER A 156 -5.39 5.71 17.78
N VAL A 157 -4.09 5.95 17.80
CA VAL A 157 -3.17 5.55 18.89
C VAL A 157 -2.10 6.62 19.07
N THR A 158 -1.27 6.48 20.08
CA THR A 158 -0.07 7.31 20.23
C THR A 158 1.09 6.74 19.41
N ILE A 159 1.97 7.61 18.93
CA ILE A 159 3.17 7.19 18.18
C ILE A 159 4.09 6.27 19.00
N ASP A 160 4.01 6.36 20.34
CA ASP A 160 4.81 5.55 21.26
C ASP A 160 4.52 4.04 21.16
N GLU A 161 3.39 3.66 20.54
CA GLU A 161 3.13 2.26 20.22
C GLU A 161 4.04 1.69 19.13
N PHE A 162 4.83 2.56 18.45
CA PHE A 162 5.72 2.20 17.34
C PHE A 162 7.16 2.67 17.58
N PRO A 163 7.87 2.12 18.58
CA PRO A 163 9.26 2.51 18.88
C PRO A 163 10.19 2.28 17.68
N GLU A 164 9.93 1.28 16.83
CA GLU A 164 10.69 1.02 15.60
C GLU A 164 10.57 2.17 14.61
N LYS A 165 9.38 2.75 14.47
CA LYS A 165 9.14 3.94 13.64
C LYS A 165 9.87 5.14 14.20
N ILE A 166 9.79 5.34 15.51
CA ILE A 166 10.47 6.46 16.19
C ILE A 166 11.97 6.38 15.97
N ALA A 167 12.57 5.21 16.22
CA ALA A 167 14.00 5.01 16.10
C ALA A 167 14.51 5.12 14.65
N ARG A 168 13.78 4.54 13.70
CA ARG A 168 14.23 4.43 12.31
C ARG A 168 14.01 5.69 11.50
N ASP A 169 12.86 6.37 11.67
CA ASP A 169 12.45 7.47 10.81
C ASP A 169 12.24 8.78 11.56
N CYS A 170 11.56 8.77 12.72
CA CYS A 170 11.20 10.01 13.41
C CYS A 170 12.43 10.68 14.07
N ALA A 171 13.42 9.90 14.47
CA ALA A 171 14.63 10.42 15.10
C ALA A 171 15.38 11.44 14.22
N SER A 172 15.36 11.23 12.90
CA SER A 172 16.00 12.10 11.90
C SER A 172 15.02 12.96 11.09
N CYS A 173 13.72 12.92 11.43
CA CYS A 173 12.70 13.64 10.68
C CYS A 173 12.78 15.15 10.91
N ALA A 174 12.86 15.92 9.82
CA ALA A 174 12.90 17.39 9.88
C ALA A 174 11.62 18.00 10.50
N ARG A 175 10.50 17.28 10.49
CA ARG A 175 9.21 17.72 11.07
C ARG A 175 9.01 17.27 12.51
N ARG A 176 9.97 16.58 13.15
CA ARG A 176 9.80 15.97 14.48
C ARG A 176 9.27 16.93 15.53
N ALA A 177 9.83 18.15 15.62
CA ALA A 177 9.46 19.13 16.65
C ALA A 177 8.04 19.70 16.50
N GLY A 178 7.44 19.62 15.32
CA GLY A 178 6.10 20.12 15.01
C GLY A 178 5.26 19.10 14.26
N CYS A 179 5.50 17.79 14.51
CA CYS A 179 4.72 16.73 13.85
C CYS A 179 3.27 16.79 14.31
N ILE A 180 2.37 16.93 13.34
CA ILE A 180 0.91 16.97 13.56
C ILE A 180 0.22 15.71 13.01
N GLU A 181 0.99 14.74 12.53
CA GLU A 181 0.45 13.47 12.05
C GLU A 181 -0.11 12.64 13.22
N ILE A 182 -1.25 12.04 12.98
CA ILE A 182 -1.91 11.13 13.92
C ILE A 182 -1.51 9.71 13.57
N ALA A 183 -1.08 8.94 14.55
CA ALA A 183 -0.84 7.52 14.36
C ALA A 183 -2.17 6.76 14.39
N VAL A 184 -2.38 5.90 13.40
CA VAL A 184 -3.52 4.99 13.33
C VAL A 184 -3.04 3.57 13.11
N VAL A 185 -3.76 2.58 13.69
CA VAL A 185 -3.39 1.16 13.61
C VAL A 185 -4.58 0.28 13.29
N HIS A 186 -4.32 -0.78 12.54
CA HIS A 186 -5.26 -1.86 12.25
C HIS A 186 -4.62 -3.20 12.59
N GLU A 187 -5.34 -4.03 13.37
CA GLU A 187 -4.95 -5.40 13.66
C GLU A 187 -5.36 -6.29 12.48
N VAL A 188 -4.39 -6.96 11.87
CA VAL A 188 -4.63 -7.84 10.72
C VAL A 188 -5.20 -9.16 11.24
N ALA A 189 -6.47 -9.45 10.93
CA ALA A 189 -7.09 -10.70 11.33
C ALA A 189 -6.51 -11.88 10.53
N TYR A 190 -6.11 -12.94 11.25
CA TYR A 190 -5.75 -14.23 10.67
C TYR A 190 -6.88 -15.22 10.91
N ASP A 191 -7.34 -15.92 9.87
CA ASP A 191 -8.09 -17.15 10.08
C ASP A 191 -7.14 -18.21 10.63
N VAL A 192 -7.38 -18.62 11.88
CA VAL A 192 -6.54 -19.56 12.66
C VAL A 192 -6.41 -20.94 11.98
N GLN A 193 -7.11 -21.18 10.88
CA GLN A 193 -7.07 -22.48 10.18
C GLN A 193 -5.82 -22.71 9.34
N TYR A 194 -4.99 -21.69 9.08
CA TYR A 194 -3.78 -21.83 8.25
C TYR A 194 -2.49 -22.16 9.01
N THR A 195 -2.49 -22.11 10.34
CA THR A 195 -1.29 -22.27 11.17
C THR A 195 -1.04 -23.68 11.71
N ARG A 196 -1.79 -24.70 11.29
CA ARG A 196 -1.56 -26.08 11.72
C ARG A 196 -1.34 -27.04 10.56
N ARG A 197 -0.23 -26.91 9.86
CA ARG A 197 0.46 -28.02 9.18
C ARG A 197 1.95 -27.66 9.10
N ALA A 198 2.63 -27.84 10.22
CA ALA A 198 4.07 -28.08 10.23
C ALA A 198 4.30 -29.58 10.35
#